data_65a1dbb77ffb83458ee2e452288a7d8e
#
_entry.id   65a1dbb77ffb83458ee2e452288a7d8e
#
_cell.length_a   1.000
_cell.length_b   1.000
_cell.length_c   1.000
_cell.angle_alpha   90.00
_cell.angle_beta   90.00
_cell.angle_gamma   90.00
#
_symmetry.space_group_name_H-M   'P 1'
#
loop_
_entity.id
_entity.type
_entity.pdbx_description
1 polymer ?
#
loop_
_entity_poly.entity_id
_entity_poly.type
_entity_poly.pdbx_seq_one_letter_code
_entity_poly.pdbx_strand_id
1 'polypeptide(L)'
;MPKTVLVTPRTFGQIDAVPFEMLKNAKCKVIRNPYGRTLTEDELIQIIPEIDGVILGLDPLSKKVLERAQHLKVISKYGAGLNNIDIDYATNKGIVVANTPGANSTAVAELTIGLLISASRHICTSDRGIRQGTWNKYVGMQLKGKTLGVVGAGHIGREVAERAMGLKMNVICCDILEDRK
;
A
#
# COMPACT_ATOMS: atom_id res chain seq x y z
N MET A 1 32.17 5.38 4.67
CA MET A 1 31.70 4.76 3.41
C MET A 1 30.26 5.18 3.15
N PRO A 2 29.82 5.34 1.90
CA PRO A 2 28.42 5.65 1.61
C PRO A 2 27.51 4.52 2.08
N LYS A 3 26.34 4.87 2.60
CA LYS A 3 25.33 3.89 3.04
C LYS A 3 24.63 3.27 1.84
N THR A 4 24.44 1.96 1.86
CA THR A 4 23.78 1.21 0.78
C THR A 4 22.30 1.06 1.11
N VAL A 5 21.44 1.56 0.21
CA VAL A 5 19.97 1.52 0.38
C VAL A 5 19.35 0.67 -0.75
N LEU A 6 18.63 -0.38 -0.35
CA LEU A 6 17.81 -1.17 -1.26
C LEU A 6 16.44 -0.52 -1.43
N VAL A 7 16.01 -0.32 -2.67
CA VAL A 7 14.67 0.18 -3.01
C VAL A 7 13.91 -0.94 -3.72
N THR A 8 12.91 -1.50 -3.05
CA THR A 8 12.16 -2.64 -3.60
C THR A 8 10.90 -2.25 -4.38
N PRO A 9 10.15 -1.14 -4.05
CA PRO A 9 8.95 -0.79 -4.77
C PRO A 9 9.24 -0.32 -6.18
N ARG A 10 8.55 -0.90 -7.16
CA ARG A 10 8.67 -0.51 -8.58
C ARG A 10 8.23 0.93 -8.85
N THR A 11 7.22 1.39 -8.12
CA THR A 11 6.60 2.71 -8.30
C THR A 11 7.34 3.85 -7.60
N PHE A 12 8.35 3.53 -6.79
CA PHE A 12 9.15 4.55 -6.10
C PHE A 12 9.86 5.45 -7.10
N GLY A 13 9.59 6.75 -7.01
CA GLY A 13 10.17 7.76 -7.91
C GLY A 13 9.67 7.73 -9.36
N GLN A 14 8.57 7.02 -9.68
CA GLN A 14 8.00 7.02 -11.04
C GLN A 14 7.21 8.30 -11.36
N ILE A 15 6.52 8.87 -10.36
CA ILE A 15 5.73 10.10 -10.55
C ILE A 15 6.64 11.32 -10.38
N ASP A 16 7.56 11.26 -9.41
CA ASP A 16 8.47 12.34 -9.06
C ASP A 16 9.85 11.75 -8.75
N ALA A 17 10.91 12.37 -9.27
CA ALA A 17 12.29 11.97 -9.05
C ALA A 17 12.84 12.39 -7.69
N VAL A 18 12.19 13.31 -6.99
CA VAL A 18 12.61 13.88 -5.70
C VAL A 18 13.06 12.81 -4.70
N PRO A 19 12.37 11.67 -4.51
CA PRO A 19 12.82 10.65 -3.56
C PRO A 19 14.22 10.10 -3.88
N PHE A 20 14.57 9.93 -5.16
CA PHE A 20 15.91 9.50 -5.55
C PHE A 20 16.94 10.61 -5.42
N GLU A 21 16.56 11.86 -5.66
CA GLU A 21 17.43 13.01 -5.44
C GLU A 21 17.77 13.17 -3.96
N MET A 22 16.81 12.95 -3.06
CA MET A 22 17.05 12.94 -1.62
C MET A 22 18.09 11.89 -1.23
N LEU A 23 17.97 10.65 -1.73
CA LEU A 23 18.94 9.58 -1.48
C LEU A 23 20.32 9.94 -2.05
N LYS A 24 20.39 10.53 -3.23
CA LYS A 24 21.62 10.99 -3.87
C LYS A 24 22.29 12.10 -3.05
N ASN A 25 21.50 13.10 -2.61
CA ASN A 25 22.00 14.21 -1.80
C ASN A 25 22.53 13.72 -0.43
N ALA A 26 21.90 12.67 0.12
CA ALA A 26 22.37 11.97 1.31
C ALA A 26 23.60 11.06 1.04
N LYS A 27 24.14 11.08 -0.19
CA LYS A 27 25.27 10.27 -0.63
C LYS A 27 25.06 8.76 -0.44
N CYS A 28 23.83 8.29 -0.54
CA CYS A 28 23.50 6.87 -0.47
C CYS A 28 23.83 6.18 -1.80
N LYS A 29 24.39 4.96 -1.71
CA LYS A 29 24.47 4.03 -2.84
C LYS A 29 23.09 3.34 -2.95
N VAL A 30 22.38 3.55 -4.04
CA VAL A 30 21.05 2.97 -4.24
C VAL A 30 21.13 1.70 -5.07
N ILE A 31 20.60 0.61 -4.53
CA ILE A 31 20.35 -0.65 -5.25
C ILE A 31 18.85 -0.72 -5.51
N ARG A 32 18.45 -0.84 -6.77
CA ARG A 32 17.05 -1.03 -7.16
C ARG A 32 16.75 -2.52 -7.32
N ASN A 33 15.52 -2.90 -6.98
CA ASN A 33 15.02 -4.24 -7.26
C ASN A 33 15.17 -4.57 -8.76
N PRO A 34 15.99 -5.59 -9.11
CA PRO A 34 16.29 -5.89 -10.51
C PRO A 34 15.21 -6.72 -11.21
N TYR A 35 14.27 -7.32 -10.46
CA TYR A 35 13.34 -8.31 -11.00
C TYR A 35 12.02 -7.71 -11.52
N GLY A 36 11.75 -6.44 -11.24
CA GLY A 36 10.52 -5.79 -11.68
C GLY A 36 9.23 -6.35 -11.08
N ARG A 37 9.32 -7.19 -10.05
CA ARG A 37 8.23 -7.77 -9.24
C ARG A 37 8.62 -7.75 -7.76
N THR A 38 7.71 -8.14 -6.88
CA THR A 38 8.02 -8.39 -5.47
C THR A 38 9.13 -9.43 -5.35
N LEU A 39 10.13 -9.15 -4.54
CA LEU A 39 11.22 -10.08 -4.24
C LEU A 39 10.72 -11.25 -3.38
N THR A 40 11.27 -12.41 -3.61
CA THR A 40 11.08 -13.56 -2.71
C THR A 40 12.00 -13.45 -1.49
N GLU A 41 11.72 -14.26 -0.45
CA GLU A 41 12.62 -14.33 0.71
C GLU A 41 14.04 -14.74 0.32
N ASP A 42 14.17 -15.72 -0.57
CA ASP A 42 15.49 -16.24 -0.99
C ASP A 42 16.29 -15.18 -1.76
N GLU A 43 15.64 -14.38 -2.60
CA GLU A 43 16.27 -13.23 -3.28
C GLU A 43 16.70 -12.16 -2.29
N LEU A 44 15.86 -11.85 -1.30
CA LEU A 44 16.20 -10.91 -0.23
C LEU A 44 17.39 -11.41 0.61
N ILE A 45 17.43 -12.68 0.95
CA ILE A 45 18.55 -13.31 1.69
C ILE A 45 19.88 -13.11 0.97
N GLN A 46 19.90 -13.11 -0.35
CA GLN A 46 21.12 -12.89 -1.14
C GLN A 46 21.57 -11.42 -1.13
N ILE A 47 20.62 -10.49 -1.05
CA ILE A 47 20.91 -9.05 -1.20
C ILE A 47 21.14 -8.38 0.16
N ILE A 48 20.37 -8.76 1.19
CA ILE A 48 20.24 -8.03 2.45
C ILE A 48 21.54 -7.92 3.27
N PRO A 49 22.52 -8.85 3.20
CA PRO A 49 23.75 -8.77 4.00
C PRO A 49 24.52 -7.47 3.80
N GLU A 50 24.50 -6.90 2.59
CA GLU A 50 25.26 -5.70 2.22
C GLU A 50 24.46 -4.38 2.38
N ILE A 51 23.23 -4.45 2.94
CA ILE A 51 22.29 -3.34 2.96
C ILE A 51 22.28 -2.65 4.33
N ASP A 52 22.44 -1.32 4.33
CA ASP A 52 22.30 -0.47 5.52
C ASP A 52 20.87 0.01 5.75
N GLY A 53 20.07 0.21 4.69
CA GLY A 53 18.68 0.67 4.76
C GLY A 53 17.82 0.09 3.64
N VAL A 54 16.55 -0.13 3.92
CA VAL A 54 15.59 -0.64 2.91
C VAL A 54 14.42 0.32 2.80
N ILE A 55 14.09 0.74 1.57
CA ILE A 55 12.78 1.28 1.23
C ILE A 55 11.96 0.10 0.73
N LEU A 56 10.98 -0.32 1.53
CA LEU A 56 10.30 -1.60 1.39
C LEU A 56 8.90 -1.46 0.80
N GLY A 57 8.64 -2.20 -0.26
CA GLY A 57 7.31 -2.40 -0.83
C GLY A 57 6.53 -3.53 -0.14
N LEU A 58 6.06 -4.48 -0.93
CA LEU A 58 5.31 -5.65 -0.47
C LEU A 58 6.20 -6.86 -0.18
N ASP A 59 7.49 -6.70 -0.32
CA ASP A 59 8.50 -7.75 -0.19
C ASP A 59 8.55 -8.27 1.26
N PRO A 60 8.69 -9.58 1.51
CA PRO A 60 8.65 -10.16 2.83
C PRO A 60 9.98 -9.97 3.59
N LEU A 61 9.98 -9.18 4.65
CA LEU A 61 11.08 -9.12 5.62
C LEU A 61 10.77 -9.96 6.85
N SER A 62 10.70 -11.27 6.64
CA SER A 62 10.53 -12.24 7.72
C SER A 62 11.77 -12.32 8.62
N LYS A 63 11.63 -12.97 9.77
CA LYS A 63 12.74 -13.30 10.66
C LYS A 63 13.91 -13.93 9.90
N LYS A 64 13.64 -14.89 8.99
CA LYS A 64 14.65 -15.59 8.18
C LYS A 64 15.50 -14.61 7.34
N VAL A 65 14.87 -13.60 6.74
CA VAL A 65 15.57 -12.55 5.97
C VAL A 65 16.35 -11.64 6.92
N LEU A 66 15.71 -11.18 8.00
CA LEU A 66 16.31 -10.26 8.96
C LEU A 66 17.49 -10.88 9.71
N GLU A 67 17.53 -12.20 9.89
CA GLU A 67 18.70 -12.91 10.45
C GLU A 67 19.97 -12.66 9.63
N ARG A 68 19.84 -12.57 8.30
CA ARG A 68 20.94 -12.32 7.37
C ARG A 68 21.34 -10.85 7.26
N ALA A 69 20.51 -9.94 7.74
CA ALA A 69 20.75 -8.51 7.69
C ALA A 69 21.84 -8.08 8.70
N GLN A 70 23.11 -8.05 8.26
CA GLN A 70 24.27 -7.76 9.13
C GLN A 70 24.43 -6.27 9.40
N HIS A 71 24.12 -5.43 8.41
CA HIS A 71 24.38 -3.98 8.46
C HIS A 71 23.10 -3.14 8.51
N LEU A 72 21.91 -3.76 8.37
CA LEU A 72 20.63 -3.07 8.29
C LEU A 72 20.33 -2.28 9.56
N LYS A 73 20.05 -1.00 9.41
CA LYS A 73 19.73 -0.07 10.50
C LYS A 73 18.30 0.46 10.43
N VAL A 74 17.73 0.53 9.23
CA VAL A 74 16.41 1.12 9.02
C VAL A 74 15.65 0.44 7.90
N ILE A 75 14.36 0.23 8.15
CA ILE A 75 13.36 -0.20 7.19
C ILE A 75 12.35 0.94 7.06
N SER A 76 12.31 1.60 5.91
CA SER A 76 11.31 2.61 5.58
C SER A 76 10.24 1.98 4.72
N LYS A 77 9.06 1.79 5.28
CA LYS A 77 7.93 1.21 4.55
C LYS A 77 7.35 2.21 3.56
N TYR A 78 7.35 1.86 2.29
CA TYR A 78 6.63 2.57 1.24
C TYR A 78 5.14 2.19 1.30
N GLY A 79 4.45 2.79 2.28
CA GLY A 79 3.05 2.53 2.61
C GLY A 79 2.77 2.49 4.12
N ALA A 80 1.53 2.19 4.49
CA ALA A 80 1.07 2.21 5.89
C ALA A 80 1.16 0.84 6.59
N GLY A 81 0.87 -0.26 5.87
CA GLY A 81 0.79 -1.60 6.45
C GLY A 81 2.17 -2.22 6.70
N LEU A 82 2.33 -2.93 7.81
CA LEU A 82 3.59 -3.54 8.26
C LEU A 82 3.55 -5.07 8.29
N ASN A 83 2.48 -5.70 7.79
CA ASN A 83 2.23 -7.14 7.90
C ASN A 83 3.28 -8.04 7.22
N ASN A 84 4.08 -7.47 6.32
CA ASN A 84 5.16 -8.16 5.62
C ASN A 84 6.54 -7.98 6.30
N ILE A 85 6.57 -7.46 7.53
CA ILE A 85 7.80 -7.24 8.30
C ILE A 85 7.64 -7.94 9.66
N ASP A 86 8.64 -8.71 10.06
CA ASP A 86 8.75 -9.21 11.43
C ASP A 86 9.25 -8.08 12.34
N ILE A 87 8.28 -7.31 12.87
CA ILE A 87 8.55 -6.11 13.68
C ILE A 87 9.28 -6.47 14.98
N ASP A 88 8.86 -7.55 15.64
CA ASP A 88 9.44 -7.96 16.91
C ASP A 88 10.91 -8.33 16.73
N TYR A 89 11.21 -9.08 15.69
CA TYR A 89 12.60 -9.45 15.38
C TYR A 89 13.43 -8.23 14.95
N ALA A 90 12.89 -7.33 14.14
CA ALA A 90 13.57 -6.09 13.75
C ALA A 90 13.90 -5.23 14.97
N THR A 91 12.95 -5.05 15.88
CA THR A 91 13.10 -4.28 17.12
C THR A 91 14.19 -4.90 18.02
N ASN A 92 14.16 -6.22 18.21
CA ASN A 92 15.15 -6.93 19.01
C ASN A 92 16.57 -6.81 18.42
N LYS A 93 16.69 -6.67 17.12
CA LYS A 93 17.97 -6.39 16.44
C LYS A 93 18.37 -4.90 16.44
N GLY A 94 17.57 -4.01 17.00
CA GLY A 94 17.81 -2.57 16.98
C GLY A 94 17.64 -1.94 15.59
N ILE A 95 16.85 -2.57 14.71
CA ILE A 95 16.51 -2.04 13.39
C ILE A 95 15.28 -1.14 13.52
N VAL A 96 15.41 0.11 13.12
CA VAL A 96 14.29 1.07 13.14
C VAL A 96 13.34 0.75 12.00
N VAL A 97 12.04 0.66 12.30
CA VAL A 97 10.98 0.51 11.29
C VAL A 97 10.12 1.76 11.28
N ALA A 98 10.02 2.39 10.12
CA ALA A 98 9.18 3.56 9.89
C ALA A 98 8.18 3.28 8.76
N ASN A 99 6.97 3.82 8.89
CA ASN A 99 5.92 3.76 7.87
C ASN A 99 5.25 5.12 7.70
N THR A 100 4.28 5.22 6.78
CA THR A 100 3.54 6.46 6.49
C THR A 100 2.04 6.26 6.74
N PRO A 101 1.59 6.24 8.02
CA PRO A 101 0.18 6.04 8.35
C PRO A 101 -0.68 7.16 7.75
N GLY A 102 -1.81 6.79 7.14
CA GLY A 102 -2.77 7.74 6.59
C GLY A 102 -2.41 8.34 5.23
N ALA A 103 -1.15 8.25 4.78
CA ALA A 103 -0.69 8.92 3.56
C ALA A 103 -1.45 8.50 2.27
N ASN A 104 -2.00 7.29 2.24
CA ASN A 104 -2.77 6.77 1.10
C ASN A 104 -4.28 6.68 1.37
N SER A 105 -4.79 7.19 2.50
CA SER A 105 -6.18 6.98 2.91
C SER A 105 -7.17 7.53 1.90
N THR A 106 -6.96 8.74 1.42
CA THR A 106 -7.79 9.38 0.39
C THR A 106 -7.79 8.57 -0.91
N ALA A 107 -6.60 8.18 -1.41
CA ALA A 107 -6.49 7.41 -2.65
C ALA A 107 -7.19 6.04 -2.56
N VAL A 108 -7.06 5.35 -1.41
CA VAL A 108 -7.73 4.06 -1.18
C VAL A 108 -9.25 4.26 -1.09
N ALA A 109 -9.71 5.32 -0.43
CA ALA A 109 -11.14 5.62 -0.35
C ALA A 109 -11.74 5.94 -1.72
N GLU A 110 -11.05 6.72 -2.55
CA GLU A 110 -11.47 7.02 -3.92
C GLU A 110 -11.56 5.74 -4.77
N LEU A 111 -10.56 4.87 -4.69
CA LEU A 111 -10.59 3.57 -5.37
C LEU A 111 -11.77 2.72 -4.87
N THR A 112 -12.03 2.71 -3.57
CA THR A 112 -13.15 1.96 -2.97
C THR A 112 -14.49 2.44 -3.52
N ILE A 113 -14.71 3.74 -3.59
CA ILE A 113 -15.94 4.30 -4.19
C ILE A 113 -16.00 4.00 -5.70
N GLY A 114 -14.89 4.10 -6.41
CA GLY A 114 -14.81 3.72 -7.82
C GLY A 114 -15.22 2.27 -8.06
N LEU A 115 -14.73 1.34 -7.23
CA LEU A 115 -15.08 -0.08 -7.28
C LEU A 115 -16.55 -0.31 -6.91
N LEU A 116 -17.09 0.39 -5.90
CA LEU A 116 -18.49 0.33 -5.51
C LEU A 116 -19.41 0.75 -6.68
N ILE A 117 -19.12 1.86 -7.34
CA ILE A 117 -19.86 2.33 -8.51
C ILE A 117 -19.70 1.33 -9.66
N SER A 118 -18.49 0.85 -9.92
CA SER A 118 -18.21 -0.09 -10.99
C SER A 118 -18.98 -1.41 -10.83
N ALA A 119 -19.04 -1.93 -9.60
CA ALA A 119 -19.78 -3.15 -9.28
C ALA A 119 -21.29 -2.92 -9.41
N SER A 120 -21.83 -1.83 -8.84
CA SER A 120 -23.28 -1.55 -8.85
C SER A 120 -23.83 -1.24 -10.23
N ARG A 121 -23.02 -0.76 -11.16
CA ARG A 121 -23.41 -0.34 -12.51
C ARG A 121 -22.86 -1.22 -13.62
N HIS A 122 -22.19 -2.33 -13.28
CA HIS A 122 -21.59 -3.29 -14.23
C HIS A 122 -20.58 -2.66 -15.21
N ILE A 123 -19.82 -1.63 -14.78
CA ILE A 123 -18.95 -0.85 -15.68
C ILE A 123 -17.91 -1.75 -16.37
N CYS A 124 -17.19 -2.57 -15.60
CA CYS A 124 -16.15 -3.46 -16.15
C CYS A 124 -16.73 -4.51 -17.11
N THR A 125 -17.95 -5.01 -16.81
CA THR A 125 -18.62 -5.99 -17.67
C THR A 125 -19.05 -5.35 -18.99
N SER A 126 -19.58 -4.13 -18.92
CA SER A 126 -20.00 -3.37 -20.11
C SER A 126 -18.80 -3.00 -20.98
N ASP A 127 -17.71 -2.50 -20.39
CA ASP A 127 -16.47 -2.20 -21.12
C ASP A 127 -15.92 -3.43 -21.85
N ARG A 128 -15.85 -4.57 -21.14
CA ARG A 128 -15.39 -5.83 -21.76
C ARG A 128 -16.27 -6.26 -22.92
N GLY A 129 -17.60 -6.17 -22.77
CA GLY A 129 -18.55 -6.50 -23.83
C GLY A 129 -18.34 -5.64 -25.06
N ILE A 130 -18.24 -4.31 -24.88
CA ILE A 130 -18.02 -3.38 -25.99
C ILE A 130 -16.71 -3.67 -26.71
N ARG A 131 -15.61 -3.92 -26.01
CA ARG A 131 -14.34 -4.30 -26.60
C ARG A 131 -14.38 -5.62 -27.37
N GLN A 132 -15.31 -6.50 -27.03
CA GLN A 132 -15.59 -7.76 -27.74
C GLN A 132 -16.63 -7.64 -28.83
N GLY A 133 -17.06 -6.41 -29.17
CA GLY A 133 -18.05 -6.14 -30.21
C GLY A 133 -19.51 -6.49 -29.80
N THR A 134 -19.79 -6.65 -28.51
CA THR A 134 -21.13 -6.92 -28.01
C THR A 134 -21.73 -5.69 -27.31
N TRP A 135 -23.03 -5.46 -27.52
CA TRP A 135 -23.77 -4.39 -26.86
C TRP A 135 -24.89 -5.01 -26.00
N ASN A 136 -24.61 -5.16 -24.70
CA ASN A 136 -25.55 -5.69 -23.75
C ASN A 136 -25.96 -4.60 -22.73
N LYS A 137 -27.28 -4.45 -22.51
CA LYS A 137 -27.78 -3.56 -21.48
C LYS A 137 -27.91 -4.32 -20.15
N TYR A 138 -27.12 -3.94 -19.17
CA TYR A 138 -27.18 -4.50 -17.82
C TYR A 138 -28.07 -3.66 -16.92
N VAL A 139 -28.89 -4.32 -16.10
CA VAL A 139 -29.67 -3.65 -15.06
C VAL A 139 -28.80 -3.51 -13.83
N GLY A 140 -28.35 -2.30 -13.55
CA GLY A 140 -27.56 -1.98 -12.37
C GLY A 140 -28.40 -1.46 -11.20
N MET A 141 -27.76 -1.26 -10.06
CA MET A 141 -28.39 -0.71 -8.86
C MET A 141 -27.99 0.76 -8.67
N GLN A 142 -28.97 1.62 -8.35
CA GLN A 142 -28.71 3.00 -7.94
C GLN A 142 -28.26 3.03 -6.47
N LEU A 143 -27.20 3.78 -6.15
CA LEU A 143 -26.64 3.85 -4.80
C LEU A 143 -27.41 4.80 -3.87
N LYS A 144 -28.01 5.88 -4.40
CA LYS A 144 -28.80 6.84 -3.61
C LYS A 144 -29.85 6.12 -2.74
N GLY A 145 -29.82 6.42 -1.44
CA GLY A 145 -30.76 5.85 -0.47
C GLY A 145 -30.41 4.42 -0.03
N LYS A 146 -29.38 3.79 -0.61
CA LYS A 146 -28.87 2.50 -0.14
C LYS A 146 -27.99 2.67 1.10
N THR A 147 -27.86 1.61 1.88
CA THR A 147 -27.03 1.61 3.08
C THR A 147 -25.69 0.95 2.77
N LEU A 148 -24.60 1.65 3.09
CA LEU A 148 -23.24 1.14 3.08
C LEU A 148 -22.83 0.77 4.51
N GLY A 149 -22.44 -0.49 4.72
CA GLY A 149 -21.78 -0.94 5.93
C GLY A 149 -20.26 -0.75 5.80
N VAL A 150 -19.64 -0.05 6.75
CA VAL A 150 -18.18 0.14 6.83
C VAL A 150 -17.67 -0.60 8.05
N VAL A 151 -16.86 -1.64 7.85
CA VAL A 151 -16.19 -2.38 8.90
C VAL A 151 -14.77 -1.84 9.05
N GLY A 152 -14.51 -1.16 10.17
CA GLY A 152 -13.30 -0.38 10.41
C GLY A 152 -13.49 1.10 10.08
N ALA A 153 -13.70 1.95 11.10
CA ALA A 153 -13.89 3.39 10.98
C ALA A 153 -12.59 4.19 11.22
N GLY A 154 -11.44 3.59 10.89
CA GLY A 154 -10.14 4.26 10.87
C GLY A 154 -10.03 5.31 9.75
N HIS A 155 -8.80 5.74 9.43
CA HIS A 155 -8.57 6.79 8.43
C HIS A 155 -9.27 6.50 7.08
N ILE A 156 -9.10 5.29 6.53
CA ILE A 156 -9.72 4.92 5.24
C ILE A 156 -11.24 4.82 5.37
N GLY A 157 -11.75 4.17 6.41
CA GLY A 157 -13.18 3.97 6.59
C GLY A 157 -13.94 5.27 6.70
N ARG A 158 -13.40 6.28 7.40
CA ARG A 158 -13.98 7.63 7.52
C ARG A 158 -14.04 8.34 6.17
N GLU A 159 -12.95 8.29 5.41
CA GLU A 159 -12.87 8.85 4.06
C GLU A 159 -13.87 8.18 3.08
N VAL A 160 -14.08 6.86 3.20
CA VAL A 160 -15.09 6.12 2.42
C VAL A 160 -16.49 6.54 2.83
N ALA A 161 -16.76 6.63 4.14
CA ALA A 161 -18.06 7.03 4.68
C ALA A 161 -18.48 8.43 4.19
N GLU A 162 -17.58 9.40 4.26
CA GLU A 162 -17.81 10.77 3.80
C GLU A 162 -18.20 10.81 2.31
N ARG A 163 -17.45 10.10 1.47
CA ARG A 163 -17.73 10.03 0.03
C ARG A 163 -19.04 9.31 -0.29
N ALA A 164 -19.36 8.26 0.47
CA ALA A 164 -20.64 7.55 0.31
C ALA A 164 -21.84 8.43 0.70
N MET A 165 -21.72 9.26 1.75
CA MET A 165 -22.73 10.26 2.09
C MET A 165 -22.88 11.30 0.98
N GLY A 166 -21.79 11.70 0.30
CA GLY A 166 -21.84 12.55 -0.89
C GLY A 166 -22.65 11.92 -2.04
N LEU A 167 -22.66 10.60 -2.16
CA LEU A 167 -23.52 9.85 -3.08
C LEU A 167 -24.96 9.67 -2.57
N LYS A 168 -25.32 10.33 -1.45
CA LYS A 168 -26.63 10.23 -0.80
C LYS A 168 -26.98 8.81 -0.34
N MET A 169 -25.97 8.06 0.10
CA MET A 169 -26.14 6.78 0.77
C MET A 169 -26.34 6.98 2.28
N ASN A 170 -27.00 6.02 2.92
CA ASN A 170 -26.94 5.88 4.37
C ASN A 170 -25.65 5.11 4.73
N VAL A 171 -24.95 5.53 5.80
CA VAL A 171 -23.71 4.85 6.23
C VAL A 171 -23.88 4.35 7.65
N ILE A 172 -23.52 3.10 7.88
CA ILE A 172 -23.37 2.51 9.20
C ILE A 172 -21.93 2.00 9.34
N CYS A 173 -21.31 2.32 10.48
CA CYS A 173 -19.92 1.91 10.76
C CYS A 173 -19.87 0.96 11.95
N CYS A 174 -18.92 0.03 11.92
CA CYS A 174 -18.52 -0.80 13.04
C CYS A 174 -17.00 -0.74 13.19
N ASP A 175 -16.51 -0.54 14.41
CA ASP A 175 -15.08 -0.57 14.74
C ASP A 175 -14.87 -1.28 16.08
N ILE A 176 -13.66 -1.75 16.32
CA ILE A 176 -13.23 -2.30 17.62
C ILE A 176 -12.99 -1.20 18.65
N LEU A 177 -12.72 0.02 18.21
CA LEU A 177 -12.61 1.22 19.04
C LEU A 177 -13.91 2.01 18.96
N GLU A 178 -14.57 2.22 20.11
CA GLU A 178 -15.70 3.13 20.20
C GLU A 178 -15.20 4.58 20.07
N ASP A 179 -15.56 5.27 19.01
CA ASP A 179 -15.35 6.71 18.88
C ASP A 179 -16.52 7.42 19.55
N ARG A 180 -16.28 7.97 20.75
CA ARG A 180 -17.30 8.66 21.56
C ARG A 180 -17.44 10.15 21.21
N LYS A 181 -17.01 10.56 20.01
CA LYS A 181 -17.13 11.95 19.55
C LYS A 181 -18.08 12.10 18.41
#